data_01da3540b897311b809b742112ba5fbe
#
_entry.id   01da3540b897311b809b742112ba5fbe
#
_cell.length_a   1.000
_cell.length_b   1.000
_cell.length_c   1.000
_cell.angle_alpha   90.00
_cell.angle_beta   90.00
_cell.angle_gamma   90.00
#
_symmetry.space_group_name_H-M   'P 1'
#
loop_
_entity.id
_entity.type
_entity.pdbx_description
1 polymer ?
#
loop_
_entity_poly.entity_id
_entity_poly.type
_entity_poly.pdbx_seq_one_letter_code
_entity_poly.pdbx_strand_id
1 'polypeptide(L)'
;MRKILFSIILFAGINGMVRAQAYEIKFHIDGLADTTVYMGYFFGESTYVKDTAQVDSKGDFQFDGKNALDEGMYFLVLNKSRVFDFLVSDDQNFKLSTSTEDYLANLKVEGDIENQLFLEDIFFNQKSNKEAEPHVAIMRDSTSNPKQIAEARKALDVLNDKVMAHQDEIIASNPDKLITKIFLANRRIDIPAAPEGSDPKEFGYWYMRNHFWDNFDLGDPSL
;
A
#
# COMPACT_ATOMS: atom_id res chain seq x y z
N MET A 1 65.64 -24.62 -37.13
CA MET A 1 65.16 -24.42 -35.77
C MET A 1 64.22 -23.20 -35.72
N ARG A 2 62.96 -23.46 -35.66
CA ARG A 2 61.92 -22.41 -35.76
C ARG A 2 61.46 -22.04 -34.34
N LYS A 3 61.79 -20.84 -33.89
CA LYS A 3 61.38 -20.33 -32.57
C LYS A 3 59.94 -19.81 -32.65
N ILE A 4 58.99 -20.48 -31.99
CA ILE A 4 57.62 -20.05 -31.82
C ILE A 4 57.58 -19.13 -30.59
N LEU A 5 57.31 -17.84 -30.80
CA LEU A 5 57.05 -16.88 -29.71
C LEU A 5 55.57 -17.05 -29.29
N PHE A 6 55.35 -17.51 -28.08
CA PHE A 6 54.02 -17.55 -27.46
C PHE A 6 53.73 -16.16 -26.84
N SER A 7 52.84 -15.41 -27.46
CA SER A 7 52.40 -14.12 -26.93
C SER A 7 51.24 -14.36 -25.96
N ILE A 8 51.50 -14.25 -24.65
CA ILE A 8 50.47 -14.31 -23.61
C ILE A 8 49.77 -12.95 -23.54
N ILE A 9 48.57 -12.86 -24.06
CA ILE A 9 47.69 -11.69 -23.88
C ILE A 9 47.06 -11.81 -22.51
N LEU A 10 47.55 -11.00 -21.57
CA LEU A 10 46.97 -10.84 -20.23
C LEU A 10 45.69 -10.02 -20.33
N PHE A 11 44.53 -10.69 -20.35
CA PHE A 11 43.22 -10.05 -20.32
C PHE A 11 43.00 -9.56 -18.87
N ALA A 12 43.38 -8.33 -18.59
CA ALA A 12 43.00 -7.66 -17.35
C ALA A 12 41.48 -7.38 -17.38
N GLY A 13 40.71 -8.32 -16.82
CA GLY A 13 39.30 -8.13 -16.57
C GLY A 13 39.09 -6.98 -15.58
N ILE A 14 38.61 -5.86 -16.07
CA ILE A 14 38.10 -4.78 -15.23
C ILE A 14 36.79 -5.30 -14.60
N ASN A 15 36.90 -5.93 -13.43
CA ASN A 15 35.79 -6.19 -12.55
C ASN A 15 35.34 -4.82 -12.02
N GLY A 16 34.48 -4.10 -12.79
CA GLY A 16 33.68 -3.04 -12.25
C GLY A 16 32.82 -3.66 -11.14
N MET A 17 33.12 -3.34 -9.89
CA MET A 17 32.20 -3.62 -8.80
C MET A 17 30.95 -2.78 -9.07
N VAL A 18 29.98 -3.37 -9.77
CA VAL A 18 28.60 -2.88 -9.74
C VAL A 18 28.17 -3.04 -8.28
N ARG A 19 28.22 -1.96 -7.52
CA ARG A 19 27.61 -1.93 -6.20
C ARG A 19 26.10 -1.99 -6.45
N ALA A 20 25.54 -3.18 -6.33
CA ALA A 20 24.10 -3.34 -6.35
C ALA A 20 23.54 -2.46 -5.22
N GLN A 21 22.65 -1.53 -5.55
CA GLN A 21 21.84 -0.83 -4.59
C GLN A 21 20.87 -1.86 -4.00
N ALA A 22 20.64 -1.81 -2.70
CA ALA A 22 19.70 -2.71 -2.07
C ALA A 22 18.25 -2.27 -2.37
N TYR A 23 18.03 -0.97 -2.55
CA TYR A 23 16.77 -0.42 -3.08
C TYR A 23 17.04 0.74 -4.04
N GLU A 24 16.15 0.89 -5.02
CA GLU A 24 16.09 2.02 -5.94
C GLU A 24 14.64 2.28 -6.33
N ILE A 25 14.00 3.24 -5.64
CA ILE A 25 12.61 3.62 -5.89
C ILE A 25 12.60 4.93 -6.67
N LYS A 26 12.21 4.85 -7.94
CA LYS A 26 12.18 5.98 -8.87
C LYS A 26 10.83 6.66 -8.90
N PHE A 27 10.84 7.96 -9.01
CA PHE A 27 9.63 8.77 -9.12
C PHE A 27 9.72 9.72 -10.29
N HIS A 28 8.56 9.95 -10.91
CA HIS A 28 8.36 11.02 -11.88
C HIS A 28 7.04 11.72 -11.57
N ILE A 29 7.08 13.03 -11.37
CA ILE A 29 5.88 13.82 -11.08
C ILE A 29 5.77 14.98 -12.07
N ASP A 30 4.89 14.84 -13.05
CA ASP A 30 4.61 15.90 -14.02
C ASP A 30 4.16 17.18 -13.30
N GLY A 31 4.75 18.32 -13.68
CA GLY A 31 4.43 19.63 -13.10
C GLY A 31 5.15 19.92 -11.78
N LEU A 32 5.99 19.02 -11.27
CA LEU A 32 6.85 19.25 -10.11
C LEU A 32 8.29 19.50 -10.58
N ALA A 33 9.00 20.49 -10.00
CA ALA A 33 10.40 20.76 -10.32
C ALA A 33 11.12 21.44 -9.16
N ASP A 34 12.45 21.29 -9.15
CA ASP A 34 13.41 22.06 -8.33
C ASP A 34 13.01 22.17 -6.84
N THR A 35 12.52 21.08 -6.25
CA THR A 35 12.05 21.05 -4.86
C THR A 35 12.58 19.83 -4.11
N THR A 36 12.42 19.84 -2.79
CA THR A 36 12.80 18.74 -1.92
C THR A 36 11.58 17.92 -1.55
N VAL A 37 11.70 16.60 -1.64
CA VAL A 37 10.71 15.62 -1.22
C VAL A 37 11.28 14.70 -0.15
N TYR A 38 10.41 14.11 0.64
CA TYR A 38 10.81 13.20 1.71
C TYR A 38 10.04 11.89 1.58
N MET A 39 10.73 10.80 1.85
CA MET A 39 10.13 9.49 2.07
C MET A 39 9.90 9.30 3.56
N GLY A 40 8.65 9.09 3.95
CA GLY A 40 8.27 8.81 5.33
C GLY A 40 7.80 7.37 5.49
N TYR A 41 7.79 6.90 6.74
CA TYR A 41 7.27 5.58 7.13
C TYR A 41 6.54 5.67 8.45
N PHE A 42 5.72 4.65 8.76
CA PHE A 42 5.01 4.52 10.01
C PHE A 42 5.80 3.63 10.98
N PHE A 43 5.79 4.01 12.24
CA PHE A 43 6.26 3.17 13.33
C PHE A 43 5.31 3.33 14.53
N GLY A 44 4.45 2.37 14.73
CA GLY A 44 3.32 2.48 15.63
C GLY A 44 2.40 3.63 15.23
N GLU A 45 2.07 4.52 16.17
CA GLU A 45 1.22 5.70 15.92
C GLU A 45 2.00 6.91 15.36
N SER A 46 3.31 6.78 15.19
CA SER A 46 4.18 7.90 14.79
C SER A 46 4.67 7.74 13.35
N THR A 47 5.00 8.89 12.74
CA THR A 47 5.60 8.95 11.41
C THR A 47 6.99 9.52 11.47
N TYR A 48 7.90 8.99 10.67
CA TYR A 48 9.31 9.40 10.63
C TYR A 48 9.74 9.61 9.18
N VAL A 49 10.75 10.47 8.99
CA VAL A 49 11.43 10.63 7.70
C VAL A 49 12.49 9.53 7.58
N LYS A 50 12.43 8.77 6.49
CA LYS A 50 13.43 7.73 6.17
C LYS A 50 14.51 8.27 5.26
N ASP A 51 14.14 9.06 4.25
CA ASP A 51 15.07 9.57 3.24
C ASP A 51 14.59 10.90 2.64
N THR A 52 15.50 11.58 1.92
CA THR A 52 15.25 12.89 1.29
C THR A 52 15.84 12.90 -0.10
N ALA A 53 15.07 13.37 -1.10
CA ALA A 53 15.52 13.50 -2.47
C ALA A 53 15.28 14.93 -3.02
N GLN A 54 16.11 15.31 -4.01
CA GLN A 54 15.92 16.52 -4.80
C GLN A 54 15.23 16.18 -6.10
N VAL A 55 14.14 16.84 -6.38
CA VAL A 55 13.43 16.75 -7.65
C VAL A 55 14.15 17.61 -8.66
N ASP A 56 14.44 17.05 -9.82
CA ASP A 56 15.07 17.80 -10.91
C ASP A 56 14.07 18.69 -11.66
N SER A 57 14.57 19.42 -12.68
CA SER A 57 13.76 20.34 -13.50
C SER A 57 12.69 19.64 -14.36
N LYS A 58 12.69 18.30 -14.41
CA LYS A 58 11.73 17.49 -15.19
C LYS A 58 10.74 16.73 -14.31
N GLY A 59 10.87 16.82 -12.99
CA GLY A 59 10.05 16.08 -12.06
C GLY A 59 10.57 14.69 -11.71
N ASP A 60 11.82 14.36 -12.08
CA ASP A 60 12.44 13.08 -11.78
C ASP A 60 13.22 13.14 -10.46
N PHE A 61 13.11 12.10 -9.65
CA PHE A 61 13.90 11.88 -8.45
C PHE A 61 13.90 10.40 -8.07
N GLN A 62 14.78 10.03 -7.14
CA GLN A 62 14.81 8.67 -6.60
C GLN A 62 15.24 8.65 -5.14
N PHE A 63 14.80 7.61 -4.44
CA PHE A 63 15.37 7.20 -3.17
C PHE A 63 16.15 5.92 -3.39
N ASP A 64 17.40 5.87 -2.96
CA ASP A 64 18.27 4.71 -3.14
C ASP A 64 19.21 4.49 -1.95
N GLY A 65 19.58 3.24 -1.71
CA GLY A 65 20.46 2.91 -0.61
C GLY A 65 21.13 1.55 -0.71
N LYS A 66 22.13 1.36 0.16
CA LYS A 66 22.95 0.14 0.20
C LYS A 66 22.38 -0.95 1.09
N ASN A 67 21.48 -0.60 1.99
CA ASN A 67 20.77 -1.51 2.88
C ASN A 67 19.32 -1.52 2.49
N ALA A 68 18.70 -2.69 2.41
CA ALA A 68 17.28 -2.80 2.16
C ALA A 68 16.47 -2.00 3.19
N LEU A 69 15.35 -1.49 2.77
CA LEU A 69 14.35 -0.91 3.64
C LEU A 69 13.62 -2.02 4.41
N ASP A 70 13.11 -1.70 5.57
CA ASP A 70 12.18 -2.58 6.26
C ASP A 70 10.89 -2.67 5.45
N GLU A 71 10.28 -3.85 5.38
CA GLU A 71 8.98 -4.01 4.75
C GLU A 71 7.92 -3.19 5.47
N GLY A 72 6.96 -2.65 4.73
CA GLY A 72 5.87 -1.89 5.32
C GLY A 72 5.29 -0.83 4.41
N MET A 73 4.46 0.03 5.00
CA MET A 73 3.83 1.15 4.32
C MET A 73 4.68 2.41 4.45
N TYR A 74 5.01 2.99 3.31
CA TYR A 74 5.73 4.24 3.17
C TYR A 74 4.84 5.30 2.51
N PHE A 75 5.27 6.55 2.58
CA PHE A 75 4.54 7.65 1.95
C PHE A 75 5.49 8.74 1.45
N LEU A 76 5.05 9.41 0.37
CA LEU A 76 5.73 10.59 -0.15
C LEU A 76 5.24 11.84 0.57
N VAL A 77 6.17 12.73 0.94
CA VAL A 77 5.88 14.03 1.57
C VAL A 77 6.42 15.14 0.70
N LEU A 78 5.56 16.09 0.37
CA LEU A 78 5.88 17.34 -0.33
C LEU A 78 5.28 18.51 0.42
N ASN A 79 6.04 19.57 0.64
CA ASN A 79 5.57 20.79 1.33
C ASN A 79 4.90 20.50 2.68
N LYS A 80 5.47 19.56 3.46
CA LYS A 80 4.96 19.09 4.77
C LYS A 80 3.61 18.37 4.71
N SER A 81 3.11 18.04 3.51
CA SER A 81 1.89 17.28 3.32
C SER A 81 2.21 15.89 2.76
N ARG A 82 1.56 14.87 3.32
CA ARG A 82 1.56 13.52 2.74
C ARG A 82 0.81 13.56 1.41
N VAL A 83 1.42 13.04 0.36
CA VAL A 83 0.91 13.08 -1.02
C VAL A 83 0.17 11.80 -1.36
N PHE A 84 0.85 10.67 -1.25
CA PHE A 84 0.29 9.33 -1.43
C PHE A 84 1.15 8.29 -0.71
N ASP A 85 0.59 7.11 -0.54
CA ASP A 85 1.22 5.97 0.09
C ASP A 85 1.67 4.96 -0.96
N PHE A 86 2.68 4.18 -0.60
CA PHE A 86 3.16 3.03 -1.38
C PHE A 86 3.74 1.97 -0.44
N LEU A 87 3.83 0.75 -0.95
CA LEU A 87 4.37 -0.39 -0.21
C LEU A 87 5.85 -0.59 -0.55
N VAL A 88 6.62 -0.99 0.43
CA VAL A 88 7.97 -1.51 0.27
C VAL A 88 7.96 -2.95 0.78
N SER A 89 8.25 -3.90 -0.10
CA SER A 89 8.28 -5.33 0.20
C SER A 89 9.59 -5.96 -0.29
N ASP A 90 9.58 -7.22 -0.70
CA ASP A 90 10.75 -7.94 -1.20
C ASP A 90 11.41 -7.27 -2.41
N ASP A 91 10.63 -6.80 -3.38
CA ASP A 91 11.15 -6.05 -4.53
C ASP A 91 11.14 -4.55 -4.20
N GLN A 92 12.35 -4.00 -4.09
CA GLN A 92 12.56 -2.60 -3.74
C GLN A 92 13.12 -1.78 -4.92
N ASN A 93 12.90 -2.29 -6.16
CA ASN A 93 13.38 -1.65 -7.39
C ASN A 93 12.20 -1.41 -8.34
N PHE A 94 11.51 -0.28 -8.18
CA PHE A 94 10.32 0.04 -8.95
C PHE A 94 10.20 1.54 -9.24
N LYS A 95 9.22 1.90 -10.07
CA LYS A 95 8.95 3.28 -10.43
C LYS A 95 7.49 3.66 -10.18
N LEU A 96 7.32 4.84 -9.62
CA LEU A 96 6.04 5.52 -9.44
C LEU A 96 6.00 6.79 -10.29
N SER A 97 4.93 7.00 -11.02
CA SER A 97 4.74 8.22 -11.80
C SER A 97 3.34 8.81 -11.61
N THR A 98 3.25 10.13 -11.56
CA THR A 98 1.99 10.86 -11.38
C THR A 98 2.09 12.30 -11.88
N SER A 99 1.09 13.14 -11.62
CA SER A 99 1.12 14.58 -11.91
C SER A 99 0.61 15.41 -10.73
N THR A 100 0.99 16.69 -10.73
CA THR A 100 0.52 17.66 -9.73
C THR A 100 -0.95 18.05 -9.86
N GLU A 101 -1.62 17.68 -10.95
CA GLU A 101 -3.05 17.92 -11.16
C GLU A 101 -3.91 17.08 -10.22
N ASP A 102 -3.59 15.78 -10.11
CA ASP A 102 -4.19 14.86 -9.15
C ASP A 102 -3.22 13.70 -8.91
N TYR A 103 -2.54 13.75 -7.78
CA TYR A 103 -1.49 12.78 -7.43
C TYR A 103 -1.98 11.33 -7.41
N LEU A 104 -3.20 11.10 -6.93
CA LEU A 104 -3.71 9.74 -6.80
C LEU A 104 -4.37 9.24 -8.08
N ALA A 105 -5.20 10.06 -8.73
CA ALA A 105 -5.89 9.66 -9.97
C ALA A 105 -4.92 9.39 -11.12
N ASN A 106 -3.76 10.07 -11.14
CA ASN A 106 -2.73 9.90 -12.17
C ASN A 106 -1.60 8.95 -11.76
N LEU A 107 -1.67 8.34 -10.56
CA LEU A 107 -0.63 7.45 -10.06
C LEU A 107 -0.54 6.17 -10.90
N LYS A 108 0.69 5.85 -11.31
CA LYS A 108 1.03 4.62 -12.06
C LYS A 108 2.22 3.96 -11.40
N VAL A 109 2.24 2.64 -11.44
CA VAL A 109 3.28 1.79 -10.86
C VAL A 109 3.87 0.91 -11.94
N GLU A 110 5.20 0.89 -12.05
CA GLU A 110 5.97 0.04 -12.95
C GLU A 110 6.99 -0.78 -12.14
N GLY A 111 7.02 -2.10 -12.38
CA GLY A 111 8.03 -2.98 -11.81
C GLY A 111 7.68 -3.60 -10.45
N ASP A 112 6.55 -3.26 -9.82
CA ASP A 112 6.14 -3.84 -8.55
C ASP A 112 4.65 -4.22 -8.53
N ILE A 113 4.37 -5.49 -8.31
CA ILE A 113 3.01 -6.03 -8.35
C ILE A 113 2.22 -5.64 -7.09
N GLU A 114 2.85 -5.54 -5.93
CA GLU A 114 2.15 -5.23 -4.69
C GLU A 114 1.63 -3.79 -4.70
N ASN A 115 2.44 -2.84 -5.18
CA ASN A 115 1.97 -1.47 -5.38
C ASN A 115 0.91 -1.35 -6.49
N GLN A 116 0.94 -2.20 -7.52
CA GLN A 116 -0.13 -2.24 -8.53
C GLN A 116 -1.45 -2.72 -7.90
N LEU A 117 -1.43 -3.79 -7.12
CA LEU A 117 -2.60 -4.32 -6.42
C LEU A 117 -3.11 -3.34 -5.35
N PHE A 118 -2.21 -2.68 -4.63
CA PHE A 118 -2.57 -1.66 -3.65
C PHE A 118 -3.28 -0.47 -4.31
N LEU A 119 -2.78 -0.01 -5.45
CA LEU A 119 -3.40 1.06 -6.22
C LEU A 119 -4.77 0.64 -6.79
N GLU A 120 -4.89 -0.60 -7.28
CA GLU A 120 -6.14 -1.18 -7.75
C GLU A 120 -7.21 -1.20 -6.63
N ASP A 121 -6.85 -1.66 -5.43
CA ASP A 121 -7.73 -1.64 -4.26
C ASP A 121 -8.15 -0.22 -3.87
N ILE A 122 -7.22 0.75 -3.89
CA ILE A 122 -7.53 2.17 -3.65
C ILE A 122 -8.61 2.66 -4.62
N PHE A 123 -8.45 2.42 -5.92
CA PHE A 123 -9.44 2.84 -6.92
C PHE A 123 -10.77 2.09 -6.79
N PHE A 124 -10.73 0.79 -6.47
CA PHE A 124 -11.93 0.02 -6.20
C PHE A 124 -12.71 0.59 -5.01
N ASN A 125 -12.01 0.90 -3.91
CA ASN A 125 -12.60 1.51 -2.72
C ASN A 125 -13.14 2.92 -3.00
N GLN A 126 -12.43 3.77 -3.75
CA GLN A 126 -12.93 5.09 -4.14
C GLN A 126 -14.24 5.00 -4.93
N LYS A 127 -14.31 4.07 -5.89
CA LYS A 127 -15.54 3.82 -6.66
C LYS A 127 -16.68 3.35 -5.76
N SER A 128 -16.42 2.39 -4.88
CA SER A 128 -17.39 1.85 -3.93
C SER A 128 -17.88 2.92 -2.97
N ASN A 129 -16.99 3.78 -2.47
CA ASN A 129 -17.35 4.90 -1.60
C ASN A 129 -18.27 5.92 -2.32
N LYS A 130 -17.98 6.24 -3.59
CA LYS A 130 -18.83 7.12 -4.39
C LYS A 130 -20.22 6.52 -4.62
N GLU A 131 -20.31 5.21 -4.86
CA GLU A 131 -21.58 4.49 -4.96
C GLU A 131 -22.33 4.47 -3.61
N ALA A 132 -21.62 4.47 -2.48
CA ALA A 132 -22.19 4.46 -1.13
C ALA A 132 -22.75 5.83 -0.68
N GLU A 133 -22.23 6.96 -1.22
CA GLU A 133 -22.59 8.32 -0.79
C GLU A 133 -24.10 8.56 -0.66
N PRO A 134 -24.98 8.24 -1.66
CA PRO A 134 -26.41 8.47 -1.55
C PRO A 134 -27.06 7.64 -0.43
N HIS A 135 -26.58 6.43 -0.19
CA HIS A 135 -27.09 5.56 0.88
C HIS A 135 -26.66 6.05 2.25
N VAL A 136 -25.42 6.53 2.39
CA VAL A 136 -24.93 7.16 3.61
C VAL A 136 -25.70 8.45 3.91
N ALA A 137 -26.05 9.24 2.89
CA ALA A 137 -26.88 10.43 3.06
C ALA A 137 -28.24 10.08 3.64
N ILE A 138 -28.92 9.04 3.11
CA ILE A 138 -30.22 8.55 3.65
C ILE A 138 -30.07 8.10 5.11
N MET A 139 -28.98 7.40 5.46
CA MET A 139 -28.73 6.93 6.83
C MET A 139 -28.51 8.07 7.82
N ARG A 140 -27.99 9.21 7.37
CA ARG A 140 -27.73 10.41 8.19
C ARG A 140 -28.90 11.39 8.25
N ASP A 141 -29.85 11.29 7.33
CA ASP A 141 -30.99 12.18 7.28
C ASP A 141 -32.05 11.78 8.33
N SER A 142 -32.24 12.63 9.33
CA SER A 142 -33.23 12.43 10.40
C SER A 142 -34.71 12.39 9.91
N THR A 143 -34.96 12.77 8.68
CA THR A 143 -36.32 12.74 8.06
C THR A 143 -36.55 11.44 7.31
N SER A 144 -35.54 10.60 7.12
CA SER A 144 -35.65 9.30 6.44
C SER A 144 -36.57 8.36 7.21
N ASN A 145 -37.49 7.71 6.49
CA ASN A 145 -38.38 6.73 7.10
C ASN A 145 -37.67 5.36 7.29
N PRO A 146 -38.23 4.47 8.16
CA PRO A 146 -37.61 3.17 8.45
C PRO A 146 -37.36 2.29 7.21
N LYS A 147 -38.22 2.38 6.18
CA LYS A 147 -38.04 1.61 4.95
C LYS A 147 -36.86 2.10 4.13
N GLN A 148 -36.72 3.43 3.97
CA GLN A 148 -35.55 4.03 3.28
C GLN A 148 -34.25 3.67 3.99
N ILE A 149 -34.24 3.74 5.32
CA ILE A 149 -33.04 3.36 6.13
C ILE A 149 -32.69 1.89 5.91
N ALA A 150 -33.70 0.99 5.93
CA ALA A 150 -33.46 -0.44 5.71
C ALA A 150 -32.92 -0.74 4.30
N GLU A 151 -33.47 -0.09 3.26
CA GLU A 151 -33.02 -0.21 1.88
C GLU A 151 -31.58 0.33 1.71
N ALA A 152 -31.28 1.49 2.29
CA ALA A 152 -29.94 2.08 2.25
C ALA A 152 -28.91 1.17 2.96
N ARG A 153 -29.27 0.62 4.12
CA ARG A 153 -28.39 -0.34 4.83
C ARG A 153 -28.08 -1.55 3.98
N LYS A 154 -29.11 -2.17 3.39
CA LYS A 154 -28.91 -3.33 2.51
C LYS A 154 -28.02 -3.01 1.31
N ALA A 155 -28.15 -1.81 0.72
CA ALA A 155 -27.29 -1.38 -0.38
C ALA A 155 -25.82 -1.22 0.09
N LEU A 156 -25.60 -0.65 1.28
CA LEU A 156 -24.25 -0.54 1.87
C LEU A 156 -23.64 -1.89 2.20
N ASP A 157 -24.43 -2.86 2.70
CA ASP A 157 -23.97 -4.23 2.93
C ASP A 157 -23.51 -4.88 1.63
N VAL A 158 -24.27 -4.75 0.54
CA VAL A 158 -23.88 -5.27 -0.79
C VAL A 158 -22.57 -4.62 -1.31
N LEU A 159 -22.38 -3.31 -1.09
CA LEU A 159 -21.13 -2.65 -1.48
C LEU A 159 -19.94 -3.12 -0.65
N ASN A 160 -20.15 -3.29 0.65
CA ASN A 160 -19.13 -3.86 1.53
C ASN A 160 -18.74 -5.28 1.11
N ASP A 161 -19.71 -6.14 0.82
CA ASP A 161 -19.44 -7.51 0.33
C ASP A 161 -18.62 -7.52 -0.97
N LYS A 162 -18.87 -6.57 -1.88
CA LYS A 162 -18.07 -6.42 -3.11
C LYS A 162 -16.62 -6.02 -2.81
N VAL A 163 -16.40 -5.11 -1.86
CA VAL A 163 -15.04 -4.71 -1.44
C VAL A 163 -14.32 -5.91 -0.81
N MET A 164 -15.00 -6.64 0.07
CA MET A 164 -14.42 -7.84 0.68
C MET A 164 -14.08 -8.92 -0.36
N ALA A 165 -14.98 -9.17 -1.32
CA ALA A 165 -14.74 -10.15 -2.38
C ALA A 165 -13.53 -9.76 -3.26
N HIS A 166 -13.40 -8.47 -3.61
CA HIS A 166 -12.24 -7.96 -4.34
C HIS A 166 -10.92 -8.21 -3.56
N GLN A 167 -10.90 -7.88 -2.26
CA GLN A 167 -9.73 -8.14 -1.42
C GLN A 167 -9.46 -9.65 -1.25
N ASP A 168 -10.49 -10.49 -1.16
CA ASP A 168 -10.36 -11.94 -1.09
C ASP A 168 -9.72 -12.54 -2.34
N GLU A 169 -10.01 -12.01 -3.52
CA GLU A 169 -9.37 -12.41 -4.78
C GLU A 169 -7.88 -12.06 -4.79
N ILE A 170 -7.52 -10.87 -4.28
CA ILE A 170 -6.11 -10.46 -4.15
C ILE A 170 -5.37 -11.36 -3.15
N ILE A 171 -5.96 -11.61 -1.97
CA ILE A 171 -5.40 -12.48 -0.92
C ILE A 171 -5.18 -13.90 -1.45
N ALA A 172 -6.18 -14.49 -2.09
CA ALA A 172 -6.11 -15.84 -2.62
C ALA A 172 -5.02 -16.02 -3.69
N SER A 173 -4.80 -14.98 -4.50
CA SER A 173 -3.81 -14.97 -5.57
C SER A 173 -2.40 -14.62 -5.11
N ASN A 174 -2.24 -14.01 -3.93
CA ASN A 174 -0.99 -13.46 -3.42
C ASN A 174 -0.79 -13.74 -1.91
N PRO A 175 -0.87 -15.02 -1.45
CA PRO A 175 -0.97 -15.35 -0.02
C PRO A 175 0.22 -14.91 0.83
N ASP A 176 1.43 -14.84 0.24
CA ASP A 176 2.68 -14.55 0.96
C ASP A 176 3.11 -13.08 0.84
N LYS A 177 2.27 -12.21 0.26
CA LYS A 177 2.61 -10.83 -0.04
C LYS A 177 2.25 -9.87 1.11
N LEU A 178 3.00 -8.77 1.23
CA LEU A 178 2.74 -7.71 2.22
C LEU A 178 1.32 -7.15 2.10
N ILE A 179 0.83 -6.94 0.89
CA ILE A 179 -0.54 -6.46 0.65
C ILE A 179 -1.60 -7.39 1.28
N THR A 180 -1.38 -8.70 1.24
CA THR A 180 -2.24 -9.70 1.88
C THR A 180 -2.23 -9.58 3.39
N LYS A 181 -1.04 -9.43 3.99
CA LYS A 181 -0.91 -9.21 5.44
C LYS A 181 -1.67 -7.95 5.87
N ILE A 182 -1.52 -6.85 5.12
CA ILE A 182 -2.23 -5.58 5.37
C ILE A 182 -3.74 -5.77 5.29
N PHE A 183 -4.26 -6.46 4.28
CA PHE A 183 -5.70 -6.70 4.15
C PHE A 183 -6.24 -7.57 5.28
N LEU A 184 -5.54 -8.63 5.66
CA LEU A 184 -5.93 -9.50 6.77
C LEU A 184 -5.92 -8.75 8.11
N ALA A 185 -4.88 -7.95 8.38
CA ALA A 185 -4.77 -7.15 9.58
C ALA A 185 -5.90 -6.12 9.73
N ASN A 186 -6.38 -5.57 8.61
CA ASN A 186 -7.49 -4.61 8.59
C ASN A 186 -8.87 -5.25 8.44
N ARG A 187 -8.95 -6.58 8.35
CA ARG A 187 -10.22 -7.29 8.15
C ARG A 187 -11.13 -7.14 9.37
N ARG A 188 -12.39 -6.81 9.10
CA ARG A 188 -13.41 -6.75 10.13
C ARG A 188 -13.66 -8.13 10.72
N ILE A 189 -13.79 -8.19 12.04
CA ILE A 189 -14.15 -9.43 12.75
C ILE A 189 -15.64 -9.66 12.61
N ASP A 190 -16.02 -10.80 12.06
CA ASP A 190 -17.41 -11.23 11.98
C ASP A 190 -17.83 -11.79 13.33
N ILE A 191 -18.75 -11.09 14.01
CA ILE A 191 -19.29 -11.51 15.29
C ILE A 191 -20.45 -12.48 15.03
N PRO A 192 -20.34 -13.75 15.46
CA PRO A 192 -21.42 -14.70 15.25
C PRO A 192 -22.65 -14.35 16.10
N ALA A 193 -23.77 -14.98 15.80
CA ALA A 193 -24.97 -14.83 16.61
C ALA A 193 -24.69 -15.22 18.06
N ALA A 194 -25.19 -14.40 18.99
CA ALA A 194 -25.02 -14.67 20.42
C ALA A 194 -25.73 -16.00 20.80
N PRO A 195 -25.13 -16.81 21.70
CA PRO A 195 -25.78 -18.01 22.20
C PRO A 195 -27.13 -17.73 22.86
N GLU A 196 -28.04 -18.69 22.81
CA GLU A 196 -29.34 -18.56 23.43
C GLU A 196 -29.23 -18.28 24.94
N GLY A 197 -29.94 -17.24 25.39
CA GLY A 197 -29.93 -16.82 26.80
C GLY A 197 -28.79 -15.86 27.19
N SER A 198 -27.90 -15.51 26.29
CA SER A 198 -26.87 -14.48 26.52
C SER A 198 -27.30 -13.08 26.05
N ASP A 199 -26.74 -12.04 26.65
CA ASP A 199 -26.91 -10.67 26.13
C ASP A 199 -26.09 -10.49 24.86
N PRO A 200 -26.73 -10.19 23.69
CA PRO A 200 -26.03 -10.05 22.42
C PRO A 200 -24.97 -8.93 22.42
N LYS A 201 -25.17 -7.85 23.19
CA LYS A 201 -24.22 -6.74 23.26
C LYS A 201 -23.00 -7.12 24.07
N GLU A 202 -23.19 -7.76 25.19
CA GLU A 202 -22.09 -8.25 26.04
C GLU A 202 -21.31 -9.33 25.32
N PHE A 203 -21.98 -10.28 24.68
CA PHE A 203 -21.34 -11.30 23.86
C PHE A 203 -20.50 -10.68 22.74
N GLY A 204 -21.07 -9.75 21.97
CA GLY A 204 -20.38 -9.08 20.87
C GLY A 204 -19.14 -8.30 21.33
N TYR A 205 -19.24 -7.60 22.48
CA TYR A 205 -18.09 -6.90 23.08
C TYR A 205 -16.93 -7.86 23.42
N TRP A 206 -17.23 -8.96 24.12
CA TRP A 206 -16.22 -9.93 24.53
C TRP A 206 -15.66 -10.72 23.33
N TYR A 207 -16.51 -11.07 22.36
CA TYR A 207 -16.07 -11.71 21.14
C TYR A 207 -15.07 -10.83 20.38
N MET A 208 -15.43 -9.58 20.09
CA MET A 208 -14.55 -8.61 19.44
C MET A 208 -13.22 -8.48 20.18
N ARG A 209 -13.24 -8.31 21.49
CA ARG A 209 -12.04 -8.14 22.31
C ARG A 209 -11.11 -9.34 22.26
N ASN A 210 -11.66 -10.55 22.27
CA ASN A 210 -10.87 -11.79 22.29
C ASN A 210 -10.30 -12.14 20.92
N HIS A 211 -10.95 -11.68 19.83
CA HIS A 211 -10.58 -12.00 18.46
C HIS A 211 -9.96 -10.82 17.71
N PHE A 212 -9.71 -9.70 18.36
CA PHE A 212 -9.23 -8.47 17.73
C PHE A 212 -7.90 -8.66 16.97
N TRP A 213 -7.05 -9.56 17.48
CA TRP A 213 -5.72 -9.81 16.94
C TRP A 213 -5.61 -11.11 16.13
N ASP A 214 -6.71 -11.82 15.87
CA ASP A 214 -6.66 -13.14 15.21
C ASP A 214 -6.04 -13.12 13.83
N ASN A 215 -6.18 -12.00 13.12
CA ASN A 215 -5.63 -11.80 11.76
C ASN A 215 -4.34 -10.97 11.75
N PHE A 216 -3.76 -10.70 12.92
CA PHE A 216 -2.61 -9.83 13.04
C PHE A 216 -1.45 -10.56 13.71
N ASP A 217 -0.35 -10.74 12.98
CA ASP A 217 0.88 -11.26 13.57
C ASP A 217 1.65 -10.12 14.27
N LEU A 218 1.54 -10.08 15.61
CA LEU A 218 2.25 -9.08 16.44
C LEU A 218 3.78 -9.22 16.37
N GLY A 219 4.30 -10.31 15.80
CA GLY A 219 5.73 -10.54 15.59
C GLY A 219 6.21 -10.11 14.21
N ASP A 220 5.29 -9.76 13.30
CA ASP A 220 5.65 -9.32 11.95
C ASP A 220 6.05 -7.84 11.95
N PRO A 221 7.32 -7.51 11.64
CA PRO A 221 7.78 -6.12 11.66
C PRO A 221 7.24 -5.25 10.52
N SER A 222 6.54 -5.83 9.57
CA SER A 222 5.97 -5.13 8.41
C SER A 222 4.57 -4.53 8.65
N LEU A 223 3.94 -4.83 9.81
CA LEU A 223 2.58 -4.43 10.20
C LEU A 223 2.53 -3.42 11.34
#